data_b079d368192b28580842bac4a4118ab1
#
_entry.id   b079d368192b28580842bac4a4118ab1
#
_cell.length_a   1.000
_cell.length_b   1.000
_cell.length_c   1.000
_cell.angle_alpha   90.00
_cell.angle_beta   90.00
_cell.angle_gamma   90.00
#
_symmetry.space_group_name_H-M   'P 1'
#
loop_
_entity.id
_entity.type
_entity.pdbx_description
1 polymer ?
#
loop_
_entity_poly.entity_id
_entity_poly.type
_entity_poly.pdbx_seq_one_letter_code
_entity_poly.pdbx_strand_id
1 'polypeptide(L)'
;MANFPAMADVTFVSRRDTAFREYPPASAQLAVVVPFYGDLTVWIRRDQANGWQLPTSTRRSGETILEVARRELWDSARLVAGRLDLLGAIRSTIPKAATSYVYMCDVRHVPWSYELPQDIDEIGAFIRSPRPLASEWSEVVLEAALRARRTGLR
;
A
#
# COMPACT_ATOMS: atom_id res chain seq x y z
N MET A 1 -14.22 3.06 11.82
CA MET A 1 -13.63 1.94 11.10
C MET A 1 -13.78 2.14 9.60
N ALA A 2 -12.70 2.08 8.87
CA ALA A 2 -12.76 2.22 7.42
C ALA A 2 -13.43 0.99 6.81
N ASN A 3 -14.49 1.22 6.05
CA ASN A 3 -15.12 0.16 5.26
C ASN A 3 -14.35 0.06 3.95
N PHE A 4 -13.69 -1.08 3.75
CA PHE A 4 -13.03 -1.35 2.49
C PHE A 4 -14.06 -1.82 1.45
N PRO A 5 -13.95 -1.34 0.22
CA PRO A 5 -14.86 -1.75 -0.82
C PRO A 5 -14.71 -3.23 -1.18
N ALA A 6 -15.76 -3.83 -1.70
CA ALA A 6 -15.69 -5.14 -2.30
C ALA A 6 -14.74 -5.09 -3.52
N MET A 7 -14.11 -6.22 -3.84
CA MET A 7 -13.12 -6.29 -4.91
C MET A 7 -13.68 -5.87 -6.27
N ALA A 8 -14.96 -6.13 -6.54
CA ALA A 8 -15.64 -5.75 -7.77
C ALA A 8 -15.73 -4.22 -7.97
N ASP A 9 -15.58 -3.44 -6.88
CA ASP A 9 -15.69 -1.99 -6.91
C ASP A 9 -14.32 -1.30 -6.99
N VAL A 10 -13.26 -2.07 -7.19
CA VAL A 10 -11.89 -1.58 -7.20
C VAL A 10 -11.27 -1.81 -8.57
N THR A 11 -10.74 -0.75 -9.16
CA THR A 11 -10.04 -0.81 -10.44
C THR A 11 -8.63 -0.30 -10.26
N PHE A 12 -7.66 -1.09 -10.73
CA PHE A 12 -6.27 -0.65 -10.78
C PHE A 12 -5.92 -0.13 -12.17
N VAL A 13 -5.31 1.05 -12.22
CA VAL A 13 -4.84 1.69 -13.45
C VAL A 13 -3.33 1.86 -13.36
N SER A 14 -2.58 1.19 -14.23
CA SER A 14 -1.13 1.31 -14.28
C SER A 14 -0.74 2.74 -14.65
N ARG A 15 0.36 3.23 -14.06
CA ARG A 15 0.91 4.54 -14.43
C ARG A 15 1.30 4.64 -15.91
N ARG A 16 1.46 3.51 -16.56
CA ARG A 16 1.80 3.44 -17.99
C ARG A 16 0.59 3.44 -18.90
N ASP A 17 -0.60 3.27 -18.33
CA ASP A 17 -1.85 3.34 -19.06
C ASP A 17 -2.19 4.80 -19.34
N THR A 18 -2.71 5.10 -20.54
CA THR A 18 -3.14 6.45 -20.88
C THR A 18 -4.25 6.96 -19.95
N ALA A 19 -5.08 6.05 -19.45
CA ALA A 19 -6.13 6.38 -18.49
C ALA A 19 -5.60 6.92 -17.16
N PHE A 20 -4.32 6.71 -16.86
CA PHE A 20 -3.72 7.23 -15.63
C PHE A 20 -3.76 8.76 -15.57
N ARG A 21 -3.85 9.42 -16.70
CA ARG A 21 -3.98 10.89 -16.76
C ARG A 21 -5.20 11.41 -16.01
N GLU A 22 -6.21 10.58 -15.83
CA GLU A 22 -7.43 10.93 -15.11
C GLU A 22 -7.23 10.95 -13.60
N TYR A 23 -6.06 10.50 -13.13
CA TYR A 23 -5.74 10.39 -11.71
C TYR A 23 -4.49 11.20 -11.37
N PRO A 24 -4.56 12.56 -11.46
CA PRO A 24 -3.38 13.37 -11.13
C PRO A 24 -3.05 13.25 -9.64
N PRO A 25 -1.78 13.51 -9.24
CA PRO A 25 -1.37 13.38 -7.84
C PRO A 25 -2.27 14.12 -6.86
N ALA A 26 -2.77 15.28 -7.24
CA ALA A 26 -3.65 16.08 -6.37
C ALA A 26 -4.98 15.40 -6.08
N SER A 27 -5.43 14.47 -6.93
CA SER A 27 -6.66 13.72 -6.71
C SER A 27 -6.51 12.56 -5.75
N ALA A 28 -5.29 12.11 -5.46
CA ALA A 28 -5.04 10.97 -4.61
C ALA A 28 -5.28 11.33 -3.14
N GLN A 29 -6.13 10.59 -2.47
CA GLN A 29 -6.49 10.79 -1.07
C GLN A 29 -5.73 9.86 -0.15
N LEU A 30 -5.32 8.70 -0.66
CA LEU A 30 -4.59 7.70 0.09
C LEU A 30 -3.34 7.26 -0.67
N ALA A 31 -2.35 6.79 0.09
CA ALA A 31 -1.19 6.10 -0.46
C ALA A 31 -1.14 4.69 0.10
N VAL A 32 -0.92 3.73 -0.78
CA VAL A 32 -0.71 2.32 -0.45
C VAL A 32 0.71 1.97 -0.88
N VAL A 33 1.44 1.29 -0.01
CA VAL A 33 2.81 0.89 -0.31
C VAL A 33 2.95 -0.63 -0.23
N VAL A 34 3.63 -1.21 -1.22
CA VAL A 34 4.03 -2.61 -1.21
C VAL A 34 5.53 -2.66 -0.93
N PRO A 35 5.96 -2.90 0.31
CA PRO A 35 7.38 -2.99 0.64
C PRO A 35 7.88 -4.39 0.35
N PHE A 36 9.02 -4.51 -0.32
CA PHE A 36 9.70 -5.79 -0.56
C PHE A 36 10.91 -5.90 0.35
N TYR A 37 11.03 -7.03 1.01
CA TYR A 37 12.22 -7.44 1.72
C TYR A 37 12.78 -8.66 0.98
N GLY A 38 13.73 -8.43 0.08
CA GLY A 38 14.11 -9.44 -0.89
C GLY A 38 12.93 -9.79 -1.79
N ASP A 39 12.56 -11.05 -1.85
CA ASP A 39 11.41 -11.51 -2.63
C ASP A 39 10.12 -11.57 -1.81
N LEU A 40 10.19 -11.20 -0.54
CA LEU A 40 9.04 -11.21 0.35
C LEU A 40 8.36 -9.84 0.36
N THR A 41 7.06 -9.82 0.59
CA THR A 41 6.33 -8.56 0.81
C THR A 41 6.04 -8.39 2.29
N VAL A 42 6.11 -7.14 2.76
CA VAL A 42 5.96 -6.82 4.18
C VAL A 42 4.55 -6.32 4.45
N TRP A 43 3.93 -6.92 5.46
CA TRP A 43 2.55 -6.63 5.86
C TRP A 43 2.49 -6.30 7.33
N ILE A 44 1.48 -5.56 7.72
CA ILE A 44 1.23 -5.22 9.12
C ILE A 44 -0.16 -5.71 9.53
N ARG A 45 -0.31 -5.98 10.82
CA ARG A 45 -1.59 -6.28 11.44
C ARG A 45 -1.82 -5.27 12.54
N ARG A 46 -2.83 -4.43 12.35
CA ARG A 46 -3.20 -3.42 13.34
C ARG A 46 -4.06 -4.03 14.43
N ASP A 47 -3.95 -3.45 15.61
CA ASP A 47 -4.82 -3.79 16.72
C ASP A 47 -6.29 -3.68 16.29
N GLN A 48 -7.10 -4.67 16.63
CA GLN A 48 -8.52 -4.75 16.29
C GLN A 48 -8.85 -4.84 14.79
N ALA A 49 -7.86 -5.00 13.94
CA ALA A 49 -8.12 -5.23 12.51
C ALA A 49 -8.45 -6.70 12.26
N ASN A 50 -9.23 -6.95 11.21
CA ASN A 50 -9.67 -8.29 10.85
C ASN A 50 -8.64 -9.08 10.03
N GLY A 51 -7.38 -8.63 10.01
CA GLY A 51 -6.33 -9.34 9.30
C GLY A 51 -5.18 -8.46 8.90
N TRP A 52 -4.35 -9.01 8.03
CA TRP A 52 -3.15 -8.35 7.52
C TRP A 52 -3.48 -7.32 6.46
N GLN A 53 -2.70 -6.25 6.43
CA GLN A 53 -2.87 -5.18 5.45
C GLN A 53 -1.52 -4.63 5.01
N LEU A 54 -1.51 -4.08 3.81
CA LEU A 54 -0.37 -3.29 3.32
C LEU A 54 -0.39 -1.91 4.00
N PRO A 55 0.79 -1.30 4.22
CA PRO A 55 0.82 0.07 4.76
C PRO A 55 -0.01 1.02 3.90
N THR A 56 -0.99 1.66 4.50
CA THR A 56 -1.94 2.54 3.81
C THR A 56 -2.29 3.71 4.71
N SER A 57 -2.23 4.92 4.18
CA SER A 57 -2.56 6.11 4.96
C SER A 57 -3.27 7.17 4.13
N THR A 58 -4.02 8.00 4.83
CA THR A 58 -4.73 9.14 4.28
C THR A 58 -3.83 10.36 4.21
N ARG A 59 -3.97 11.14 3.14
CA ARG A 59 -3.25 12.41 2.99
C ARG A 59 -3.68 13.39 4.06
N ARG A 60 -2.70 14.05 4.66
CA ARG A 60 -2.91 15.17 5.55
C ARG A 60 -2.79 16.48 4.77
N SER A 61 -3.37 17.54 5.31
CA SER A 61 -3.27 18.86 4.69
C SER A 61 -1.79 19.28 4.52
N GLY A 62 -1.46 19.77 3.32
CA GLY A 62 -0.11 20.21 3.01
C GLY A 62 0.86 19.13 2.56
N GLU A 63 0.46 17.86 2.61
CA GLU A 63 1.33 16.77 2.14
C GLU A 63 1.16 16.51 0.65
N THR A 64 2.27 16.17 -0.02
CA THR A 64 2.19 15.51 -1.33
C THR A 64 1.86 14.03 -1.09
N ILE A 65 1.32 13.36 -2.10
CA ILE A 65 0.99 11.95 -1.94
C ILE A 65 2.23 11.07 -1.72
N LEU A 66 3.36 11.45 -2.29
CA LEU A 66 4.63 10.75 -2.04
C LEU A 66 5.08 10.90 -0.59
N GLU A 67 4.91 12.09 -0.01
CA GLU A 67 5.21 12.31 1.41
C GLU A 67 4.33 11.44 2.31
N VAL A 68 3.06 11.24 1.93
CA VAL A 68 2.15 10.35 2.66
C VAL A 68 2.71 8.92 2.67
N ALA A 69 3.16 8.43 1.52
CA ALA A 69 3.71 7.08 1.40
C ALA A 69 4.95 6.90 2.31
N ARG A 70 5.87 7.86 2.29
CA ARG A 70 7.06 7.79 3.14
C ARG A 70 6.72 7.84 4.62
N ARG A 71 5.80 8.73 4.98
CA ARG A 71 5.35 8.87 6.37
C ARG A 71 4.72 7.58 6.87
N GLU A 72 3.86 6.97 6.06
CA GLU A 72 3.16 5.74 6.43
C GLU A 72 4.12 4.59 6.70
N LEU A 73 5.13 4.42 5.86
CA LEU A 73 6.13 3.37 6.07
C LEU A 73 6.79 3.48 7.43
N TRP A 74 7.16 4.68 7.84
CA TRP A 74 7.78 4.90 9.13
C TRP A 74 6.78 4.85 10.27
N ASP A 75 5.65 5.55 10.14
CA ASP A 75 4.68 5.68 11.23
C ASP A 75 4.04 4.33 11.60
N SER A 76 3.74 3.49 10.62
CA SER A 76 3.04 2.23 10.89
C SER A 76 3.96 1.03 11.00
N ALA A 77 5.08 1.01 10.30
CA ALA A 77 5.90 -0.19 10.18
C ALA A 77 7.38 0.02 10.49
N ARG A 78 7.80 1.24 10.82
CA ARG A 78 9.21 1.60 11.04
C ARG A 78 10.11 1.17 9.87
N LEU A 79 9.57 1.21 8.67
CA LEU A 79 10.30 0.87 7.46
C LEU A 79 10.87 2.13 6.81
N VAL A 80 12.08 2.00 6.28
CA VAL A 80 12.75 3.06 5.53
C VAL A 80 13.00 2.56 4.12
N ALA A 81 12.52 3.32 3.13
CA ALA A 81 12.78 3.05 1.74
C ALA A 81 13.67 4.14 1.16
N GLY A 82 14.61 3.76 0.33
CA GLY A 82 15.41 4.73 -0.40
C GLY A 82 14.58 5.40 -1.50
N ARG A 83 13.96 4.58 -2.34
CA ARG A 83 13.16 5.02 -3.48
C ARG A 83 11.79 4.37 -3.43
N LEU A 84 10.77 5.18 -3.70
CA LEU A 84 9.41 4.71 -3.87
C LEU A 84 9.04 4.80 -5.34
N ASP A 85 8.68 3.68 -5.94
CA ASP A 85 8.30 3.60 -7.34
C ASP A 85 6.78 3.60 -7.46
N LEU A 86 6.26 4.55 -8.21
CA LEU A 86 4.82 4.64 -8.45
C LEU A 86 4.39 3.54 -9.42
N LEU A 87 3.43 2.71 -9.02
CA LEU A 87 2.86 1.67 -9.85
C LEU A 87 1.64 2.14 -10.63
N GLY A 88 0.82 2.94 -9.99
CA GLY A 88 -0.44 3.38 -10.57
C GLY A 88 -1.40 3.87 -9.51
N ALA A 89 -2.69 3.83 -9.84
CA ALA A 89 -3.75 4.27 -8.96
C ALA A 89 -4.83 3.20 -8.83
N ILE A 90 -5.46 3.17 -7.67
CA ILE A 90 -6.68 2.41 -7.46
C ILE A 90 -7.81 3.41 -7.31
N ARG A 91 -8.89 3.16 -8.01
CA ARG A 91 -10.13 3.86 -7.83
C ARG A 91 -11.15 2.94 -7.19
N SER A 92 -11.77 3.41 -6.14
CA SER A 92 -12.91 2.77 -5.51
C SER A 92 -14.14 3.64 -5.73
N THR A 93 -15.26 3.02 -6.09
CA THR A 93 -16.52 3.73 -6.30
C THR A 93 -17.43 3.66 -5.09
N ILE A 94 -17.17 2.76 -4.14
CA ILE A 94 -18.00 2.53 -2.97
C ILE A 94 -17.16 2.64 -1.70
N PRO A 95 -17.65 3.29 -0.63
CA PRO A 95 -18.92 4.03 -0.54
C PRO A 95 -18.90 5.39 -1.22
N LYS A 96 -17.72 5.90 -1.53
CA LYS A 96 -17.51 7.17 -2.19
C LYS A 96 -16.32 7.04 -3.11
N ALA A 97 -16.41 7.64 -4.29
CA ALA A 97 -15.30 7.64 -5.22
C ALA A 97 -14.04 8.17 -4.54
N ALA A 98 -13.01 7.34 -4.47
CA ALA A 98 -11.74 7.66 -3.85
C ALA A 98 -10.60 7.14 -4.71
N THR A 99 -9.50 7.88 -4.76
CA THR A 99 -8.30 7.51 -5.50
C THR A 99 -7.17 7.28 -4.51
N SER A 100 -6.48 6.16 -4.67
CA SER A 100 -5.27 5.83 -3.92
C SER A 100 -4.12 5.67 -4.89
N TYR A 101 -2.97 6.27 -4.58
CA TYR A 101 -1.75 5.97 -5.32
C TYR A 101 -1.08 4.75 -4.71
N VAL A 102 -0.55 3.91 -5.58
CA VAL A 102 0.10 2.65 -5.19
C VAL A 102 1.58 2.76 -5.53
N TYR A 103 2.41 2.54 -4.50
CA TYR A 103 3.86 2.55 -4.63
C TYR A 103 4.42 1.20 -4.26
N MET A 104 5.61 0.89 -4.77
CA MET A 104 6.42 -0.22 -4.25
C MET A 104 7.81 0.30 -3.91
N CYS A 105 8.49 -0.41 -3.02
CA CYS A 105 9.85 -0.08 -2.62
C CYS A 105 10.58 -1.32 -2.13
N ASP A 106 11.91 -1.21 -2.04
CA ASP A 106 12.73 -2.20 -1.37
C ASP A 106 13.11 -1.68 0.00
N VAL A 107 13.03 -2.54 1.00
CA VAL A 107 13.48 -2.26 2.36
C VAL A 107 14.57 -3.26 2.74
N ARG A 108 15.53 -2.82 3.56
CA ARG A 108 16.69 -3.64 3.95
C ARG A 108 16.52 -4.26 5.34
N HIS A 109 15.57 -3.77 6.09
CA HIS A 109 15.36 -4.17 7.47
C HIS A 109 13.87 -4.27 7.76
N VAL A 110 13.47 -5.32 8.44
CA VAL A 110 12.12 -5.47 8.99
C VAL A 110 12.27 -5.43 10.51
N PRO A 111 11.64 -4.45 11.18
CA PRO A 111 11.83 -4.30 12.62
C PRO A 111 11.21 -5.45 13.41
N TRP A 112 11.71 -5.66 14.63
CA TRP A 112 11.09 -6.57 15.58
C TRP A 112 9.78 -5.99 16.10
N SER A 113 8.88 -6.85 16.57
CA SER A 113 7.56 -6.40 17.05
C SER A 113 7.62 -5.33 18.13
N TYR A 114 8.62 -5.40 19.03
CA TYR A 114 8.77 -4.42 20.10
C TYR A 114 9.22 -3.04 19.61
N GLU A 115 9.69 -2.94 18.36
CA GLU A 115 10.09 -1.66 17.75
C GLU A 115 8.90 -0.93 17.11
N LEU A 116 7.76 -1.60 17.01
CA LEU A 116 6.59 -1.09 16.30
C LEU A 116 5.78 -0.10 17.14
N PRO A 117 4.99 0.77 16.48
CA PRO A 117 4.03 1.61 17.20
C PRO A 117 3.03 0.77 17.99
N GLN A 118 2.46 1.40 19.01
CA GLN A 118 1.58 0.70 19.95
C GLN A 118 0.31 0.12 19.29
N ASP A 119 -0.18 0.73 18.23
CA ASP A 119 -1.38 0.27 17.51
C ASP A 119 -1.11 -0.85 16.50
N ILE A 120 0.14 -1.25 16.34
CA ILE A 120 0.53 -2.31 15.42
C ILE A 120 0.87 -3.56 16.24
N ASP A 121 0.12 -4.63 16.04
CA ASP A 121 0.33 -5.91 16.74
C ASP A 121 1.51 -6.68 16.17
N GLU A 122 1.55 -6.79 14.86
CA GLU A 122 2.55 -7.61 14.18
C GLU A 122 3.00 -6.99 12.88
N ILE A 123 4.22 -7.32 12.50
CA ILE A 123 4.78 -7.11 11.17
C ILE A 123 5.32 -8.46 10.69
N GLY A 124 5.18 -8.74 9.41
CA GLY A 124 5.70 -9.97 8.84
C GLY A 124 6.03 -9.81 7.37
N ALA A 125 6.94 -10.65 6.89
CA ALA A 125 7.33 -10.71 5.49
C ALA A 125 6.93 -12.06 4.93
N PHE A 126 6.21 -12.07 3.81
CA PHE A 126 5.58 -13.26 3.27
C PHE A 126 5.83 -13.39 1.77
N ILE A 127 5.94 -14.64 1.29
CA ILE A 127 6.08 -14.92 -0.14
C ILE A 127 4.77 -14.59 -0.88
N ARG A 128 3.65 -14.92 -0.24
CA ARG A 128 2.29 -14.66 -0.73
C ARG A 128 1.57 -13.76 0.25
N SER A 129 0.41 -13.27 -0.13
CA SER A 129 -0.41 -12.53 0.81
C SER A 129 -0.73 -13.37 2.03
N PRO A 130 -0.54 -12.84 3.24
CA PRO A 130 -0.87 -13.57 4.47
C PRO A 130 -2.38 -13.68 4.64
N ARG A 131 -2.82 -14.62 5.46
CA ARG A 131 -4.24 -14.81 5.78
C ARG A 131 -4.47 -14.70 7.28
N PRO A 132 -5.61 -14.16 7.72
CA PRO A 132 -6.64 -13.52 6.89
C PRO A 132 -6.20 -12.14 6.42
N LEU A 133 -6.80 -11.66 5.34
CA LEU A 133 -6.60 -10.30 4.85
C LEU A 133 -7.64 -9.37 5.46
N ALA A 134 -7.21 -8.15 5.80
CA ALA A 134 -8.14 -7.11 6.24
C ALA A 134 -9.03 -6.65 5.09
N SER A 135 -8.54 -6.74 3.86
CA SER A 135 -9.29 -6.36 2.67
C SER A 135 -8.81 -7.12 1.44
N GLU A 136 -9.76 -7.62 0.67
CA GLU A 136 -9.49 -8.37 -0.56
C GLU A 136 -8.83 -7.51 -1.65
N TRP A 137 -9.02 -6.20 -1.64
CA TRP A 137 -8.42 -5.33 -2.65
C TRP A 137 -6.87 -5.35 -2.57
N SER A 138 -6.31 -5.77 -1.46
CA SER A 138 -4.86 -5.93 -1.31
C SER A 138 -4.28 -6.91 -2.33
N GLU A 139 -5.04 -7.90 -2.76
CA GLU A 139 -4.60 -8.85 -3.79
C GLU A 139 -4.38 -8.16 -5.14
N VAL A 140 -5.23 -7.21 -5.48
CA VAL A 140 -5.11 -6.44 -6.73
C VAL A 140 -3.81 -5.64 -6.71
N VAL A 141 -3.51 -5.01 -5.59
CA VAL A 141 -2.30 -4.22 -5.40
C VAL A 141 -1.06 -5.09 -5.45
N LEU A 142 -1.08 -6.21 -4.72
CA LEU A 142 0.05 -7.14 -4.69
C LEU A 142 0.33 -7.68 -6.09
N GLU A 143 -0.68 -8.08 -6.83
CA GLU A 143 -0.53 -8.59 -8.18
C GLU A 143 0.12 -7.55 -9.09
N ALA A 144 -0.29 -6.30 -8.99
CA ALA A 144 0.29 -5.21 -9.77
C ALA A 144 1.78 -5.02 -9.44
N ALA A 145 2.14 -5.08 -8.15
CA ALA A 145 3.53 -4.94 -7.71
C ALA A 145 4.39 -6.11 -8.18
N LEU A 146 3.90 -7.33 -8.06
CA LEU A 146 4.62 -8.52 -8.50
C LEU A 146 4.84 -8.50 -10.02
N ARG A 147 3.84 -8.08 -10.78
CA ARG A 147 3.94 -7.93 -12.23
C ARG A 147 4.99 -6.89 -12.60
N ALA A 148 4.97 -5.75 -11.96
CA ALA A 148 5.94 -4.69 -12.20
C ALA A 148 7.37 -5.16 -11.91
N ARG A 149 7.54 -5.92 -10.83
CA ARG A 149 8.84 -6.45 -10.44
C ARG A 149 9.38 -7.46 -11.46
N ARG A 150 8.51 -8.35 -11.97
CA ARG A 150 8.89 -9.33 -12.99
C ARG A 150 9.29 -8.68 -14.31
N THR A 151 8.65 -7.58 -14.68
CA THR A 151 8.91 -6.91 -15.96
C THR A 151 9.98 -5.84 -15.86
N GLY A 152 10.56 -5.64 -14.67
CA GLY A 152 11.57 -4.60 -14.45
C GLY A 152 11.01 -3.19 -14.49
N LEU A 153 9.72 -3.05 -14.25
CA LEU A 153 9.04 -1.76 -14.17
C LEU A 153 9.36 -1.09 -12.84
N ARG A 154 10.42 -0.33 -12.85
CA ARG A 154 10.80 0.46 -11.68
C ARG A 154 10.85 1.93 -12.02
#